data_b98c19be3d682c40a85a72951e776762
#
_entry.id   b98c19be3d682c40a85a72951e776762
#
_cell.length_a   1.000
_cell.length_b   1.000
_cell.length_c   1.000
_cell.angle_alpha   90.00
_cell.angle_beta   90.00
_cell.angle_gamma   90.00
#
_symmetry.space_group_name_H-M   'P 1'
#
loop_
_entity.id
_entity.type
_entity.pdbx_description
1 polymer ?
#
loop_
_entity_poly.entity_id
_entity_poly.type
_entity_poly.pdbx_seq_one_letter_code
_entity_poly.pdbx_strand_id
1 'polypeptide(L)'
;VLSDRYLDSTYAYQGGGREIDTSVIDRLADILKLPQPDLTFLFDLPPEAALERAIQRSALDRFESEPIDFHTRIRNAYIQLAKDDKKRFKIIDASKDFEGVKEQVIKTMSQFLND
;
A
#
# COMPACT_ATOMS: atom_id res chain seq x y z
N VAL A 1 -11.66 -1.15 14.15
CA VAL A 1 -12.03 -0.46 12.91
C VAL A 1 -11.14 -0.95 11.78
N LEU A 2 -11.73 -1.22 10.63
CA LEU A 2 -11.04 -1.64 9.42
C LEU A 2 -11.17 -0.54 8.38
N SER A 3 -10.06 -0.16 7.76
CA SER A 3 -10.05 0.87 6.71
C SER A 3 -9.33 0.33 5.47
N ASP A 4 -9.92 0.54 4.31
CA ASP A 4 -9.27 0.32 3.03
C ASP A 4 -8.62 1.64 2.63
N ARG A 5 -7.28 1.66 2.64
CA ARG A 5 -6.45 2.84 2.41
C ARG A 5 -6.63 3.89 3.51
N TYR A 6 -5.54 4.53 3.86
CA TYR A 6 -5.53 5.55 4.91
C TYR A 6 -4.36 6.51 4.63
N LEU A 7 -3.77 7.09 5.67
CA LEU A 7 -2.71 8.10 5.54
C LEU A 7 -1.51 7.61 4.73
N ASP A 8 -1.15 6.31 4.82
CA ASP A 8 -0.05 5.75 4.05
C ASP A 8 -0.27 5.89 2.54
N SER A 9 -1.52 5.77 2.07
CA SER A 9 -1.83 6.02 0.66
C SER A 9 -1.56 7.46 0.26
N THR A 10 -1.84 8.41 1.16
CA THR A 10 -1.52 9.82 0.90
C THR A 10 -0.02 10.01 0.75
N TYR A 11 0.80 9.43 1.64
CA TYR A 11 2.25 9.49 1.51
C TYR A 11 2.73 8.86 0.20
N ALA A 12 2.20 7.68 -0.14
CA ALA A 12 2.65 6.97 -1.33
C ALA A 12 2.27 7.69 -2.62
N TYR A 13 1.01 8.11 -2.75
CA TYR A 13 0.51 8.74 -3.97
C TYR A 13 0.95 10.19 -4.10
N GLN A 14 0.85 10.98 -3.06
CA GLN A 14 1.19 12.39 -3.11
C GLN A 14 2.68 12.62 -2.88
N GLY A 15 3.29 11.92 -1.92
CA GLY A 15 4.72 12.03 -1.67
C GLY A 15 5.56 11.30 -2.71
N GLY A 16 5.29 10.00 -2.94
CA GLY A 16 6.05 9.19 -3.88
C GLY A 16 5.65 9.44 -5.33
N GLY A 17 4.36 9.29 -5.65
CA GLY A 17 3.86 9.40 -7.02
C GLY A 17 3.93 10.81 -7.58
N ARG A 18 3.39 11.80 -6.87
CA ARG A 18 3.37 13.22 -7.28
C ARG A 18 4.57 14.01 -6.81
N GLU A 19 5.43 13.40 -5.98
CA GLU A 19 6.67 14.01 -5.48
C GLU A 19 6.45 15.28 -4.64
N ILE A 20 5.33 15.33 -3.91
CA ILE A 20 5.02 16.41 -2.99
C ILE A 20 5.85 16.22 -1.70
N ASP A 21 6.31 17.33 -1.11
CA ASP A 21 7.05 17.30 0.15
C ASP A 21 6.20 16.68 1.26
N THR A 22 6.68 15.56 1.82
CA THR A 22 5.96 14.82 2.85
C THR A 22 5.80 15.59 4.17
N SER A 23 6.60 16.63 4.40
CA SER A 23 6.45 17.47 5.59
C SER A 23 5.08 18.15 5.65
N VAL A 24 4.48 18.45 4.50
CA VAL A 24 3.12 18.99 4.41
C VAL A 24 2.11 17.97 4.92
N ILE A 25 2.28 16.71 4.52
CA ILE A 25 1.40 15.60 4.95
C ILE A 25 1.54 15.40 6.46
N ASP A 26 2.77 15.42 6.98
CA ASP A 26 3.05 15.29 8.42
C ASP A 26 2.32 16.38 9.22
N ARG A 27 2.38 17.63 8.76
CA ARG A 27 1.71 18.74 9.44
C ARG A 27 0.20 18.60 9.45
N LEU A 28 -0.39 18.16 8.33
CA LEU A 28 -1.83 17.93 8.24
C LEU A 28 -2.27 16.81 9.19
N ALA A 29 -1.51 15.73 9.25
CA ALA A 29 -1.79 14.62 10.15
C ALA A 29 -1.76 15.07 11.62
N ASP A 30 -0.78 15.88 11.99
CA ASP A 30 -0.65 16.43 13.34
C ASP A 30 -1.81 17.36 13.70
N ILE A 31 -2.16 18.27 12.78
CA ILE A 31 -3.26 19.22 12.99
C ILE A 31 -4.59 18.47 13.18
N LEU A 32 -4.84 17.46 12.37
CA LEU A 32 -6.06 16.67 12.41
C LEU A 32 -6.06 15.61 13.51
N LYS A 33 -4.92 15.37 14.16
CA LYS A 33 -4.75 14.35 15.21
C LYS A 33 -5.21 12.98 14.76
N LEU A 34 -4.78 12.59 13.55
CA LEU A 34 -5.17 11.31 12.95
C LEU A 34 -4.55 10.15 13.73
N PRO A 35 -5.35 9.13 14.09
CA PRO A 35 -4.82 7.96 14.78
C PRO A 35 -3.94 7.12 13.87
N GLN A 36 -2.93 6.48 14.46
CA GLN A 36 -2.05 5.55 13.76
C GLN A 36 -2.71 4.17 13.72
N PRO A 37 -2.74 3.48 12.57
CA PRO A 37 -3.20 2.09 12.52
C PRO A 37 -2.33 1.17 13.38
N ASP A 38 -2.93 0.16 13.99
CA ASP A 38 -2.20 -0.84 14.78
C ASP A 38 -1.52 -1.86 13.89
N LEU A 39 -2.14 -2.19 12.76
CA LEU A 39 -1.64 -3.16 11.80
C LEU A 39 -2.03 -2.68 10.39
N THR A 40 -1.06 -2.72 9.48
CA THR A 40 -1.29 -2.37 8.07
C THR A 40 -0.80 -3.51 7.20
N PHE A 41 -1.70 -4.05 6.38
CA PHE A 41 -1.33 -5.00 5.33
C PHE A 41 -1.00 -4.22 4.06
N LEU A 42 0.18 -4.46 3.53
CA LEU A 42 0.57 -3.94 2.23
C LEU A 42 0.52 -5.09 1.22
N PHE A 43 -0.47 -5.05 0.32
CA PHE A 43 -0.58 -6.02 -0.77
C PHE A 43 0.36 -5.59 -1.88
N ASP A 44 1.54 -6.20 -1.93
CA ASP A 44 2.61 -5.80 -2.84
C ASP A 44 2.55 -6.58 -4.14
N LEU A 45 2.62 -5.85 -5.26
CA LEU A 45 2.61 -6.42 -6.59
C LEU A 45 3.43 -5.51 -7.52
N PRO A 46 4.36 -6.06 -8.32
CA PRO A 46 5.08 -5.26 -9.31
C PRO A 46 4.11 -4.57 -10.28
N PRO A 47 4.39 -3.33 -10.69
CA PRO A 47 3.48 -2.59 -11.57
C PRO A 47 3.16 -3.33 -12.88
N GLU A 48 4.12 -4.05 -13.44
CA GLU A 48 3.92 -4.83 -14.67
C GLU A 48 2.90 -5.95 -14.48
N ALA A 49 2.96 -6.64 -13.34
CA ALA A 49 1.98 -7.69 -13.01
C ALA A 49 0.61 -7.09 -12.72
N ALA A 50 0.56 -5.91 -12.11
CA ALA A 50 -0.69 -5.20 -11.88
C ALA A 50 -1.33 -4.76 -13.20
N LEU A 51 -0.53 -4.28 -14.14
CA LEU A 51 -1.00 -3.91 -15.48
C LEU A 51 -1.60 -5.12 -16.20
N GLU A 52 -0.91 -6.25 -16.16
CA GLU A 52 -1.41 -7.49 -16.77
C GLU A 52 -2.76 -7.91 -16.20
N ARG A 53 -2.93 -7.84 -14.88
CA ARG A 53 -4.21 -8.12 -14.23
C ARG A 53 -5.29 -7.13 -14.63
N ALA A 54 -4.95 -5.86 -14.77
CA ALA A 54 -5.88 -4.82 -15.21
C ALA A 54 -6.37 -5.09 -16.63
N ILE A 55 -5.49 -5.53 -17.53
CA ILE A 55 -5.83 -5.94 -18.90
C ILE A 55 -6.85 -7.08 -18.85
N GLN A 56 -6.58 -8.11 -18.07
CA GLN A 56 -7.46 -9.29 -17.95
C GLN A 56 -8.84 -8.93 -17.41
N ARG A 57 -8.95 -7.89 -16.57
CA ARG A 57 -10.20 -7.46 -15.95
C ARG A 57 -10.90 -6.36 -16.73
N SER A 58 -10.38 -5.94 -17.87
CA SER A 58 -10.88 -4.80 -18.64
C SER A 58 -10.90 -3.50 -17.81
N ALA A 59 -9.93 -3.37 -16.89
CA ALA A 59 -9.80 -2.22 -16.00
C ALA A 59 -8.64 -1.31 -16.39
N LEU A 60 -8.30 -1.28 -17.69
CA LEU A 60 -7.15 -0.57 -18.23
C LEU A 60 -7.21 0.95 -18.01
N ASP A 61 -8.41 1.53 -18.06
CA ASP A 61 -8.59 2.97 -17.99
C ASP A 61 -7.97 3.61 -16.76
N ARG A 62 -8.03 2.92 -15.61
CA ARG A 62 -7.45 3.42 -14.37
C ARG A 62 -5.93 3.36 -14.37
N PHE A 63 -5.36 2.38 -15.07
CA PHE A 63 -3.93 2.17 -15.09
C PHE A 63 -3.25 3.01 -16.17
N GLU A 64 -3.89 3.16 -17.33
CA GLU A 64 -3.33 3.90 -18.46
C GLU A 64 -3.32 5.42 -18.26
N SER A 65 -4.10 5.95 -17.33
CA SER A 65 -4.13 7.39 -17.06
C SER A 65 -2.78 7.92 -16.54
N GLU A 66 -1.91 7.02 -16.04
CA GLU A 66 -0.60 7.39 -15.50
C GLU A 66 0.49 6.50 -16.09
N PRO A 67 1.69 7.02 -16.32
CA PRO A 67 2.81 6.22 -16.83
C PRO A 67 3.26 5.18 -15.80
N ILE A 68 3.91 4.11 -16.30
CA ILE A 68 4.40 3.03 -15.44
C ILE A 68 5.37 3.56 -14.37
N ASP A 69 6.14 4.59 -14.65
CA ASP A 69 7.07 5.19 -13.70
C ASP A 69 6.35 5.76 -12.47
N PHE A 70 5.16 6.31 -12.67
CA PHE A 70 4.32 6.80 -11.56
C PHE A 70 3.95 5.65 -10.63
N HIS A 71 3.50 4.53 -11.18
CA HIS A 71 3.14 3.35 -10.40
C HIS A 71 4.35 2.73 -9.69
N THR A 72 5.50 2.76 -10.32
CA THR A 72 6.76 2.28 -9.73
C THR A 72 7.15 3.15 -8.54
N ARG A 73 7.02 4.47 -8.66
CA ARG A 73 7.32 5.39 -7.54
C ARG A 73 6.37 5.16 -6.36
N ILE A 74 5.09 4.93 -6.64
CA ILE A 74 4.10 4.62 -5.60
C ILE A 74 4.48 3.33 -4.87
N ARG A 75 4.79 2.27 -5.61
CA ARG A 75 5.21 1.00 -5.02
C ARG A 75 6.44 1.17 -4.14
N ASN A 76 7.45 1.87 -4.65
CA ASN A 76 8.69 2.11 -3.90
C ASN A 76 8.43 2.91 -2.62
N ALA A 77 7.53 3.88 -2.67
CA ALA A 77 7.13 4.66 -1.49
C ALA A 77 6.45 3.78 -0.44
N TYR A 78 5.54 2.90 -0.83
CA TYR A 78 4.92 1.94 0.09
C TYR A 78 5.95 0.99 0.71
N ILE A 79 6.86 0.46 -0.10
CA ILE A 79 7.92 -0.43 0.40
C ILE A 79 8.79 0.30 1.42
N GLN A 80 9.11 1.57 1.17
CA GLN A 80 9.91 2.35 2.11
C GLN A 80 9.15 2.60 3.42
N LEU A 81 7.87 2.93 3.35
CA LEU A 81 7.03 3.08 4.55
C LEU A 81 7.02 1.78 5.37
N ALA A 82 6.93 0.64 4.70
CA ALA A 82 6.94 -0.66 5.38
C ALA A 82 8.29 -0.95 6.04
N LYS A 83 9.40 -0.56 5.40
CA LYS A 83 10.74 -0.73 5.97
C LYS A 83 10.94 0.15 7.19
N ASP A 84 10.38 1.34 7.18
CA ASP A 84 10.53 2.30 8.26
C ASP A 84 9.66 1.96 9.48
N ASP A 85 8.65 1.11 9.31
CA ASP A 85 7.73 0.75 10.39
C ASP A 85 7.32 -0.73 10.29
N LYS A 86 8.30 -1.61 10.44
CA LYS A 86 8.12 -3.06 10.28
C LYS A 86 7.15 -3.68 11.27
N LYS A 87 7.00 -3.08 12.45
CA LYS A 87 6.08 -3.61 13.46
C LYS A 87 4.63 -3.47 13.03
N ARG A 88 4.31 -2.33 12.42
CA ARG A 88 2.96 -2.01 11.97
C ARG A 88 2.64 -2.60 10.60
N PHE A 89 3.60 -2.52 9.66
CA PHE A 89 3.42 -3.00 8.29
C PHE A 89 3.73 -4.48 8.15
N LYS A 90 2.83 -5.21 7.49
CA LYS A 90 3.06 -6.59 7.07
C LYS A 90 2.83 -6.68 5.56
N ILE A 91 3.86 -7.10 4.84
CA ILE A 91 3.82 -7.21 3.39
C ILE A 91 3.20 -8.54 3.01
N ILE A 92 2.18 -8.47 2.15
CA ILE A 92 1.51 -9.64 1.58
C ILE A 92 1.91 -9.72 0.11
N ASP A 93 2.42 -10.87 -0.31
CA ASP A 93 2.76 -11.09 -1.71
C ASP A 93 1.49 -11.30 -2.52
N ALA A 94 1.06 -10.23 -3.19
CA ALA A 94 -0.17 -10.25 -3.97
C ALA A 94 -0.01 -10.90 -5.35
N SER A 95 1.20 -11.39 -5.70
CA SER A 95 1.41 -12.15 -6.93
C SER A 95 0.86 -13.57 -6.84
N LYS A 96 0.61 -14.07 -5.63
CA LYS A 96 0.02 -15.38 -5.40
C LYS A 96 -1.44 -15.40 -5.83
N ASP A 97 -2.03 -16.61 -5.96
CA ASP A 97 -3.45 -16.75 -6.21
C ASP A 97 -4.25 -16.34 -4.97
N PHE A 98 -5.58 -16.33 -5.10
CA PHE A 98 -6.47 -15.91 -4.02
C PHE A 98 -6.21 -16.71 -2.73
N GLU A 99 -6.06 -18.02 -2.83
CA GLU A 99 -5.82 -18.87 -1.65
C GLU A 99 -4.47 -18.56 -1.01
N GLY A 100 -3.43 -18.34 -1.81
CA GLY A 100 -2.10 -17.98 -1.31
C GLY A 100 -2.09 -16.63 -0.59
N VAL A 101 -2.81 -15.65 -1.12
CA VAL A 101 -2.96 -14.34 -0.47
C VAL A 101 -3.74 -14.48 0.83
N LYS A 102 -4.85 -15.21 0.80
CA LYS A 102 -5.68 -15.45 1.97
C LYS A 102 -4.89 -16.12 3.11
N GLU A 103 -4.09 -17.13 2.80
CA GLU A 103 -3.25 -17.82 3.78
C GLU A 103 -2.27 -16.86 4.45
N GLN A 104 -1.62 -15.99 3.68
CA GLN A 104 -0.70 -14.99 4.21
C GLN A 104 -1.41 -14.05 5.20
N VAL A 105 -2.60 -13.57 4.82
CA VAL A 105 -3.39 -12.65 5.65
C VAL A 105 -3.79 -13.34 6.96
N ILE A 106 -4.34 -14.55 6.88
CA ILE A 106 -4.80 -15.28 8.05
C ILE A 106 -3.64 -15.57 9.01
N LYS A 107 -2.52 -16.06 8.48
CA LYS A 107 -1.33 -16.34 9.28
C LYS A 107 -0.82 -15.09 10.00
N THR A 108 -0.71 -13.97 9.27
CA THR A 108 -0.22 -12.73 9.82
C THR A 108 -1.16 -12.18 10.89
N MET A 109 -2.47 -12.23 10.62
CA MET A 109 -3.47 -11.76 11.58
C MET A 109 -3.45 -12.62 12.86
N SER A 110 -3.32 -13.94 12.74
CA SER A 110 -3.22 -14.84 13.87
C SER A 110 -2.01 -14.52 14.75
N GLN A 111 -0.86 -14.25 14.12
CA GLN A 111 0.35 -13.87 14.84
C GLN A 111 0.16 -12.53 15.57
N PHE A 112 -0.47 -11.56 14.92
CA PHE A 112 -0.74 -10.25 15.51
C PHE A 112 -1.65 -10.36 16.73
N LEU A 113 -2.73 -11.14 16.63
CA LEU A 113 -3.71 -11.30 17.72
C LEU A 113 -3.15 -12.08 18.91
N ASN A 114 -2.15 -12.93 18.68
CA ASN A 114 -1.54 -13.77 19.74
C ASN A 114 -0.33 -13.09 20.40
N ASP A 115 0.14 -12.01 19.85
CA ASP A 115 1.22 -11.21 20.45
C ASP A 115 0.61 -10.18 21.40
#